data_95b12f081e9f7c8cc28893ffe107cadb
#
_entry.id   95b12f081e9f7c8cc28893ffe107cadb
#
_cell.length_a   1.000
_cell.length_b   1.000
_cell.length_c   1.000
_cell.angle_alpha   90.00
_cell.angle_beta   90.00
_cell.angle_gamma   90.00
#
_symmetry.space_group_name_H-M   'P 1'
#
loop_
_entity.id
_entity.type
_entity.pdbx_description
1 polymer ?
#
loop_
_entity_poly.entity_id
_entity_poly.type
_entity_poly.pdbx_seq_one_letter_code
_entity_poly.pdbx_strand_id
1 'polypeptide(L)'
;MADLLDSDLLERARAERAAPGAALAQDAAEIVRAARDMAGRFGRGGRLLAFGAPADAVHVAVEFTHPVIVGKRALPALAVDAVLLRTLGRPEDIALGIGPRPGGATVPDGGEPDGGGATRPYDGEPEGGGRGPGGSALEVARGLGMLTVVLTGPSGGVAADHVLLARAEDPLIARELHVTTYHLLWELVHVFLEAS
;
A
#
# COMPACT_ATOMS: atom_id res chain seq x y z
N MET A 1 -25.46 14.26 28.37
CA MET A 1 -24.25 15.06 28.07
C MET A 1 -23.17 14.22 27.40
N ALA A 2 -22.98 12.94 27.74
CA ALA A 2 -22.07 12.02 27.03
C ALA A 2 -22.51 11.79 25.56
N ASP A 3 -23.79 11.50 25.30
CA ASP A 3 -24.32 11.22 23.96
C ASP A 3 -24.13 12.37 22.94
N LEU A 4 -24.16 13.62 23.39
CA LEU A 4 -23.94 14.77 22.50
C LEU A 4 -22.48 14.94 22.11
N LEU A 5 -21.56 14.65 23.03
CA LEU A 5 -20.11 14.70 22.76
C LEU A 5 -19.68 13.62 21.76
N ASP A 6 -20.27 12.43 21.85
CA ASP A 6 -19.99 11.32 20.94
C ASP A 6 -20.50 11.59 19.51
N SER A 7 -21.69 12.21 19.38
CA SER A 7 -22.25 12.58 18.07
C SER A 7 -21.40 13.64 17.36
N ASP A 8 -20.98 14.69 18.08
CA ASP A 8 -20.16 15.76 17.51
C ASP A 8 -18.75 15.27 17.11
N LEU A 9 -18.19 14.34 17.87
CA LEU A 9 -16.90 13.73 17.56
C LEU A 9 -16.98 12.90 16.27
N LEU A 10 -18.03 12.06 16.17
CA LEU A 10 -18.27 11.23 15.00
C LEU A 10 -18.51 12.07 13.73
N GLU A 11 -19.33 13.13 13.84
CA GLU A 11 -19.57 14.03 12.70
C GLU A 11 -18.31 14.76 12.23
N ARG A 12 -17.45 15.20 13.13
CA ARG A 12 -16.13 15.77 12.78
C ARG A 12 -15.24 14.75 12.08
N ALA A 13 -15.12 13.57 12.67
CA ALA A 13 -14.31 12.49 12.10
C ALA A 13 -14.79 12.10 10.68
N ARG A 14 -16.11 12.09 10.45
CA ARG A 14 -16.72 11.86 9.13
C ARG A 14 -16.42 13.01 8.16
N ALA A 15 -16.54 14.26 8.62
CA ALA A 15 -16.30 15.44 7.81
C ALA A 15 -14.83 15.53 7.33
N GLU A 16 -13.87 15.20 8.19
CA GLU A 16 -12.45 15.17 7.86
C GLU A 16 -12.11 14.15 6.76
N ARG A 17 -12.87 13.06 6.65
CA ARG A 17 -12.71 12.00 5.63
C ARG A 17 -13.45 12.26 4.33
N ALA A 18 -14.45 13.14 4.34
CA ALA A 18 -15.34 13.35 3.20
C ALA A 18 -14.61 13.89 1.95
N ALA A 19 -13.82 14.94 2.11
CA ALA A 19 -13.08 15.54 1.00
C ALA A 19 -11.96 14.63 0.48
N PRO A 20 -11.07 14.05 1.34
CA PRO A 20 -10.08 13.08 0.89
C PRO A 20 -10.69 11.84 0.22
N GLY A 21 -11.79 11.31 0.75
CA GLY A 21 -12.50 10.18 0.14
C GLY A 21 -13.06 10.50 -1.24
N ALA A 22 -13.71 11.66 -1.39
CA ALA A 22 -14.20 12.12 -2.68
C ALA A 22 -13.08 12.36 -3.70
N ALA A 23 -11.88 12.73 -3.24
CA ALA A 23 -10.72 12.97 -4.11
C ALA A 23 -10.17 11.70 -4.78
N LEU A 24 -10.49 10.49 -4.29
CA LEU A 24 -10.15 9.24 -4.98
C LEU A 24 -10.72 9.17 -6.41
N ALA A 25 -11.87 9.79 -6.65
CA ALA A 25 -12.45 9.85 -7.98
C ALA A 25 -11.56 10.56 -9.02
N GLN A 26 -10.66 11.44 -8.59
CA GLN A 26 -9.71 12.12 -9.46
C GLN A 26 -8.67 11.15 -10.04
N ASP A 27 -8.36 10.07 -9.31
CA ASP A 27 -7.40 9.06 -9.72
C ASP A 27 -8.07 7.81 -10.34
N ALA A 28 -9.40 7.82 -10.55
CA ALA A 28 -10.14 6.67 -11.06
C ALA A 28 -9.54 6.10 -12.35
N ALA A 29 -9.16 6.96 -13.30
CA ALA A 29 -8.55 6.53 -14.56
C ALA A 29 -7.18 5.87 -14.34
N GLU A 30 -6.38 6.36 -13.37
CA GLU A 30 -5.09 5.77 -13.03
C GLU A 30 -5.25 4.44 -12.30
N ILE A 31 -6.20 4.34 -11.36
CA ILE A 31 -6.53 3.09 -10.68
C ILE A 31 -6.94 2.01 -11.69
N VAL A 32 -7.77 2.37 -12.67
CA VAL A 32 -8.19 1.44 -13.73
C VAL A 32 -7.01 1.00 -14.60
N ARG A 33 -6.10 1.90 -14.97
CA ARG A 33 -4.90 1.56 -15.75
C ARG A 33 -3.98 0.62 -14.95
N ALA A 34 -3.70 0.97 -13.69
CA ALA A 34 -2.88 0.15 -12.80
C ALA A 34 -3.46 -1.26 -12.65
N ALA A 35 -4.76 -1.37 -12.38
CA ALA A 35 -5.44 -2.66 -12.24
C ALA A 35 -5.38 -3.51 -13.52
N ARG A 36 -5.53 -2.89 -14.69
CA ARG A 36 -5.42 -3.58 -15.98
C ARG A 36 -4.02 -4.12 -16.23
N ASP A 37 -2.99 -3.32 -15.95
CA ASP A 37 -1.61 -3.72 -16.13
C ASP A 37 -1.22 -4.82 -15.12
N MET A 38 -1.71 -4.73 -13.87
CA MET A 38 -1.57 -5.78 -12.87
C MET A 38 -2.24 -7.09 -13.33
N ALA A 39 -3.48 -7.02 -13.84
CA ALA A 39 -4.18 -8.19 -14.39
C ALA A 39 -3.38 -8.83 -15.53
N GLY A 40 -2.82 -8.03 -16.43
CA GLY A 40 -1.93 -8.52 -17.47
C GLY A 40 -0.70 -9.23 -16.94
N ARG A 41 -0.09 -8.78 -15.83
CA ARG A 41 1.03 -9.48 -15.18
C ARG A 41 0.58 -10.79 -14.54
N PHE A 42 -0.52 -10.80 -13.78
CA PHE A 42 -1.08 -12.03 -13.22
C PHE A 42 -1.46 -13.05 -14.30
N GLY A 43 -2.04 -12.60 -15.41
CA GLY A 43 -2.38 -13.44 -16.55
C GLY A 43 -1.16 -14.15 -17.18
N ARG A 44 0.02 -13.55 -17.08
CA ARG A 44 1.30 -14.14 -17.52
C ARG A 44 2.05 -14.92 -16.44
N GLY A 45 1.43 -15.14 -15.28
CA GLY A 45 2.03 -15.89 -14.16
C GLY A 45 2.90 -15.04 -13.23
N GLY A 46 2.82 -13.73 -13.31
CA GLY A 46 3.45 -12.80 -12.36
C GLY A 46 2.81 -12.87 -10.98
N ARG A 47 3.54 -12.40 -9.98
CA ARG A 47 3.14 -12.33 -8.57
C ARG A 47 3.12 -10.89 -8.10
N LEU A 48 2.36 -10.61 -7.05
CA LEU A 48 2.41 -9.33 -6.35
C LEU A 48 3.42 -9.39 -5.19
N LEU A 49 4.40 -8.52 -5.20
CA LEU A 49 5.36 -8.32 -4.12
C LEU A 49 5.06 -6.97 -3.46
N ALA A 50 4.42 -6.99 -2.28
CA ALA A 50 4.03 -5.80 -1.53
C ALA A 50 5.11 -5.43 -0.51
N PHE A 51 5.44 -4.12 -0.41
CA PHE A 51 6.47 -3.61 0.49
C PHE A 51 6.15 -2.19 0.98
N GLY A 52 6.91 -1.70 1.94
CA GLY A 52 6.73 -0.39 2.57
C GLY A 52 6.17 -0.53 3.98
N ALA A 53 5.03 0.09 4.30
CA ALA A 53 4.40 -0.06 5.61
C ALA A 53 4.11 -1.54 5.91
N PRO A 54 4.75 -2.18 6.91
CA PRO A 54 4.73 -3.64 7.03
C PRO A 54 3.34 -4.22 7.23
N ALA A 55 2.51 -3.58 8.06
CA ALA A 55 1.15 -4.06 8.31
C ALA A 55 0.27 -3.99 7.05
N ASP A 56 0.44 -2.95 6.23
CA ASP A 56 -0.33 -2.78 4.99
C ASP A 56 0.17 -3.72 3.90
N ALA A 57 1.48 -3.95 3.80
CA ALA A 57 2.05 -4.93 2.87
C ALA A 57 1.54 -6.36 3.16
N VAL A 58 1.48 -6.75 4.43
CA VAL A 58 0.91 -8.04 4.85
C VAL A 58 -0.59 -8.10 4.53
N HIS A 59 -1.35 -7.03 4.83
CA HIS A 59 -2.78 -6.99 4.54
C HIS A 59 -3.05 -7.16 3.03
N VAL A 60 -2.34 -6.42 2.17
CA VAL A 60 -2.46 -6.59 0.71
C VAL A 60 -2.13 -8.02 0.29
N ALA A 61 -1.07 -8.61 0.80
CA ALA A 61 -0.70 -9.99 0.46
C ALA A 61 -1.82 -10.98 0.84
N VAL A 62 -2.46 -10.78 1.99
CA VAL A 62 -3.60 -11.59 2.43
C VAL A 62 -4.81 -11.41 1.52
N GLU A 63 -5.19 -10.16 1.20
CA GLU A 63 -6.35 -9.86 0.34
C GLU A 63 -6.24 -10.51 -1.04
N PHE A 64 -5.06 -10.47 -1.65
CA PHE A 64 -4.84 -11.09 -2.95
C PHE A 64 -4.77 -12.61 -2.88
N THR A 65 -4.21 -13.18 -1.81
CA THR A 65 -4.01 -14.63 -1.66
C THR A 65 -5.28 -15.35 -1.14
N HIS A 66 -6.06 -14.69 -0.28
CA HIS A 66 -7.26 -15.24 0.33
C HIS A 66 -8.50 -14.40 0.03
N PRO A 67 -9.04 -14.49 -1.19
CA PRO A 67 -10.20 -13.69 -1.56
C PRO A 67 -11.40 -14.00 -0.67
N VAL A 68 -11.95 -12.98 -0.02
CA VAL A 68 -13.13 -13.10 0.85
C VAL A 68 -14.43 -13.29 0.06
N ILE A 69 -14.41 -12.99 -1.24
CA ILE A 69 -15.57 -13.17 -2.14
C ILE A 69 -15.55 -14.58 -2.73
N VAL A 70 -16.59 -15.34 -2.47
CA VAL A 70 -16.77 -16.69 -3.00
C VAL A 70 -16.73 -16.67 -4.53
N GLY A 71 -15.91 -17.58 -5.10
CA GLY A 71 -15.77 -17.72 -6.55
C GLY A 71 -14.64 -16.88 -7.17
N LYS A 72 -14.00 -16.00 -6.43
CA LYS A 72 -12.79 -15.33 -6.91
C LYS A 72 -11.56 -16.21 -6.68
N ARG A 73 -10.65 -16.24 -7.67
CA ARG A 73 -9.43 -17.06 -7.56
C ARG A 73 -8.40 -16.34 -6.67
N ALA A 74 -7.64 -17.12 -5.92
CA ALA A 74 -6.45 -16.62 -5.23
C ALA A 74 -5.40 -16.15 -6.25
N LEU A 75 -4.81 -14.99 -5.99
CA LEU A 75 -3.71 -14.42 -6.77
C LEU A 75 -2.43 -14.50 -5.95
N PRO A 76 -1.30 -14.90 -6.54
CA PRO A 76 -0.05 -15.07 -5.80
C PRO A 76 0.47 -13.71 -5.33
N ALA A 77 0.49 -13.51 -4.01
CA ALA A 77 0.96 -12.28 -3.39
C ALA A 77 1.81 -12.55 -2.14
N LEU A 78 2.83 -11.74 -1.91
CA LEU A 78 3.77 -11.85 -0.80
C LEU A 78 4.09 -10.46 -0.24
N ALA A 79 4.15 -10.33 1.08
CA ALA A 79 4.77 -9.18 1.73
C ALA A 79 6.29 -9.42 1.78
N VAL A 80 7.08 -8.43 1.35
CA VAL A 80 8.54 -8.55 1.22
C VAL A 80 9.24 -7.29 1.70
N ASP A 81 10.46 -7.43 2.14
CA ASP A 81 11.41 -6.34 2.31
C ASP A 81 12.26 -6.13 1.04
N ALA A 82 13.13 -5.12 1.06
CA ALA A 82 14.00 -4.81 -0.08
C ALA A 82 14.98 -5.94 -0.43
N VAL A 83 15.40 -6.76 0.54
CA VAL A 83 16.32 -7.89 0.32
C VAL A 83 15.60 -9.02 -0.39
N LEU A 84 14.41 -9.39 0.12
CA LEU A 84 13.57 -10.41 -0.50
C LEU A 84 13.08 -9.97 -1.89
N LEU A 85 12.71 -8.69 -2.06
CA LEU A 85 12.34 -8.15 -3.36
C LEU A 85 13.46 -8.34 -4.39
N ARG A 86 14.70 -8.04 -4.02
CA ARG A 86 15.89 -8.22 -4.88
C ARG A 86 16.14 -9.67 -5.23
N THR A 87 15.91 -10.58 -4.27
CA THR A 87 16.19 -12.01 -4.43
C THR A 87 15.11 -12.73 -5.22
N LEU A 88 13.84 -12.36 -4.99
CA LEU A 88 12.67 -13.07 -5.52
C LEU A 88 12.06 -12.41 -6.75
N GLY A 89 12.26 -11.10 -6.94
CA GLY A 89 11.62 -10.32 -7.99
C GLY A 89 12.01 -10.76 -9.40
N ARG A 90 11.04 -10.77 -10.28
CA ARG A 90 11.16 -11.14 -11.70
C ARG A 90 10.52 -10.07 -12.57
N PRO A 91 10.91 -9.95 -13.86
CA PRO A 91 10.31 -8.96 -14.76
C PRO A 91 8.79 -9.06 -14.88
N GLU A 92 8.22 -10.25 -14.74
CA GLU A 92 6.77 -10.49 -14.83
C GLU A 92 6.01 -10.07 -13.57
N ASP A 93 6.70 -9.90 -12.44
CA ASP A 93 6.07 -9.60 -11.16
C ASP A 93 5.62 -8.12 -11.06
N ILE A 94 4.77 -7.88 -10.08
CA ILE A 94 4.24 -6.57 -9.70
C ILE A 94 4.91 -6.17 -8.38
N ALA A 95 5.48 -4.99 -8.30
CA ALA A 95 6.02 -4.40 -7.09
C ALA A 95 5.05 -3.32 -6.59
N LEU A 96 4.33 -3.60 -5.51
CA LEU A 96 3.40 -2.66 -4.89
C LEU A 96 4.02 -2.03 -3.65
N GLY A 97 4.39 -0.76 -3.75
CA GLY A 97 4.91 0.04 -2.64
C GLY A 97 3.79 0.78 -1.91
N ILE A 98 3.76 0.69 -0.58
CA ILE A 98 2.77 1.39 0.25
C ILE A 98 3.51 2.17 1.33
N GLY A 99 3.27 3.48 1.40
CA GLY A 99 3.87 4.26 2.47
C GLY A 99 3.44 5.72 2.52
N PRO A 100 3.47 6.30 3.73
CA PRO A 100 3.37 7.73 3.89
C PRO A 100 4.70 8.32 3.44
N ARG A 101 4.78 9.13 2.45
CA ARG A 101 5.98 9.84 1.98
C ARG A 101 7.27 9.00 1.83
N PRO A 102 7.87 8.94 0.67
CA PRO A 102 9.29 8.61 0.56
C PRO A 102 10.10 9.71 1.27
N GLY A 103 10.66 9.39 2.43
CA GLY A 103 11.47 10.32 3.24
C GLY A 103 10.75 11.04 4.38
N GLY A 104 9.50 10.72 4.70
CA GLY A 104 8.80 11.25 5.88
C GLY A 104 9.18 10.48 7.14
N ALA A 105 9.51 11.23 8.20
CA ALA A 105 9.78 10.69 9.53
C ALA A 105 8.66 9.74 9.96
N THR A 106 9.04 8.58 10.48
CA THR A 106 8.18 7.71 11.27
C THR A 106 7.46 8.57 12.30
N VAL A 107 6.12 8.46 12.36
CA VAL A 107 5.36 8.99 13.51
C VAL A 107 5.99 8.31 14.74
N PRO A 108 6.49 9.06 15.73
CA PRO A 108 6.97 8.43 16.96
C PRO A 108 5.77 7.70 17.54
N ASP A 109 5.91 6.37 17.68
CA ASP A 109 5.00 5.58 18.49
C ASP A 109 4.88 6.28 19.84
N GLY A 110 3.66 6.67 20.20
CA GLY A 110 3.40 7.36 21.45
C GLY A 110 3.84 6.48 22.59
N GLY A 111 5.04 6.72 23.09
CA GLY A 111 5.63 5.97 24.17
C GLY A 111 4.74 6.02 25.40
N GLU A 112 4.11 4.91 25.74
CA GLU A 112 3.64 4.69 27.09
C GLU A 112 4.83 4.38 28.00
N PRO A 113 4.85 4.91 29.23
CA PRO A 113 5.92 4.65 30.16
C PRO A 113 5.80 3.26 30.79
N ASP A 114 6.90 2.54 30.79
CA ASP A 114 7.33 1.47 31.70
C ASP A 114 6.33 0.42 32.15
N GLY A 115 6.61 -0.82 31.76
CA GLY A 115 6.13 -1.99 32.48
C GLY A 115 6.19 -3.31 31.73
N GLY A 116 7.32 -4.01 31.80
CA GLY A 116 7.35 -5.47 31.70
C GLY A 116 7.64 -6.06 30.33
N GLY A 117 8.80 -6.71 30.27
CA GLY A 117 9.39 -7.39 29.13
C GLY A 117 8.43 -8.30 28.34
N ALA A 118 8.13 -7.86 27.15
CA ALA A 118 7.66 -8.71 26.08
C ALA A 118 8.57 -8.45 24.89
N THR A 119 9.09 -9.51 24.32
CA THR A 119 9.92 -9.53 23.13
C THR A 119 9.25 -8.74 22.03
N ARG A 120 9.86 -7.64 21.59
CA ARG A 120 9.45 -6.85 20.45
C ARG A 120 9.51 -7.70 19.18
N PRO A 121 8.42 -7.86 18.44
CA PRO A 121 8.49 -8.43 17.12
C PRO A 121 9.04 -7.36 16.17
N TYR A 122 10.28 -7.55 15.75
CA TYR A 122 10.89 -6.97 14.56
C TYR A 122 10.81 -5.44 14.40
N ASP A 123 11.55 -4.71 15.23
CA ASP A 123 11.90 -3.30 15.04
C ASP A 123 13.18 -3.19 14.20
N GLY A 124 13.11 -3.58 12.94
CA GLY A 124 14.23 -3.54 12.01
C GLY A 124 14.00 -2.59 10.84
N GLU A 125 13.69 -1.32 11.11
CA GLU A 125 13.97 -0.27 10.16
C GLU A 125 15.43 0.16 10.38
N PRO A 126 16.32 0.05 9.38
CA PRO A 126 17.62 0.71 9.47
C PRO A 126 17.37 2.22 9.43
N GLU A 127 17.55 2.89 10.56
CA GLU A 127 17.79 4.32 10.62
C GLU A 127 18.98 4.67 9.72
N GLY A 128 18.70 5.23 8.54
CA GLY A 128 19.76 5.59 7.61
C GLY A 128 19.21 6.31 6.40
N GLY A 129 18.94 7.59 6.51
CA GLY A 129 18.89 8.52 5.39
C GLY A 129 20.27 8.66 4.75
N GLY A 130 20.80 7.57 4.23
CA GLY A 130 22.06 7.50 3.53
C GLY A 130 21.85 6.70 2.24
N ARG A 131 22.25 7.26 1.11
CA ARG A 131 22.47 6.54 -0.14
C ARG A 131 23.54 5.45 0.10
N GLY A 132 23.12 4.35 0.73
CA GLY A 132 23.92 3.13 0.80
C GLY A 132 23.84 2.36 -0.51
N PRO A 133 24.71 1.36 -0.77
CA PRO A 133 24.82 0.62 -2.04
C PRO A 133 23.62 -0.32 -2.34
N GLY A 134 22.46 -0.07 -1.78
CA GLY A 134 21.22 -0.79 -2.06
C GLY A 134 20.11 0.20 -2.25
N GLY A 135 19.89 0.71 -3.46
CA GLY A 135 18.79 1.61 -3.80
C GLY A 135 17.46 1.23 -3.16
N SER A 136 16.50 2.17 -3.06
CA SER A 136 15.19 1.90 -2.47
C SER A 136 14.55 0.65 -3.09
N ALA A 137 13.67 -0.03 -2.37
CA ALA A 137 12.98 -1.22 -2.90
C ALA A 137 12.34 -0.96 -4.26
N LEU A 138 11.86 0.25 -4.48
CA LEU A 138 11.27 0.67 -5.76
C LEU A 138 12.31 0.76 -6.89
N GLU A 139 13.51 1.29 -6.61
CA GLU A 139 14.61 1.32 -7.60
C GLU A 139 15.05 -0.09 -7.96
N VAL A 140 15.11 -1.00 -6.98
CA VAL A 140 15.37 -2.42 -7.22
C VAL A 140 14.31 -3.02 -8.14
N ALA A 141 13.03 -2.81 -7.84
CA ALA A 141 11.92 -3.33 -8.65
C ALA A 141 11.98 -2.82 -10.11
N ARG A 142 12.25 -1.53 -10.28
CA ARG A 142 12.43 -0.94 -11.63
C ARG A 142 13.63 -1.53 -12.36
N GLY A 143 14.75 -1.70 -11.66
CA GLY A 143 15.95 -2.32 -12.23
C GLY A 143 15.73 -3.77 -12.67
N LEU A 144 14.81 -4.48 -12.04
CA LEU A 144 14.39 -5.83 -12.41
C LEU A 144 13.32 -5.86 -13.52
N GLY A 145 12.80 -4.73 -13.99
CA GLY A 145 11.76 -4.66 -15.02
C GLY A 145 10.36 -5.05 -14.54
N MET A 146 10.14 -5.03 -13.22
CA MET A 146 8.83 -5.28 -12.62
C MET A 146 7.85 -4.14 -12.96
N LEU A 147 6.55 -4.44 -12.97
CA LEU A 147 5.53 -3.40 -12.96
C LEU A 147 5.52 -2.75 -11.58
N THR A 148 5.72 -1.44 -11.53
CA THR A 148 5.77 -0.69 -10.26
C THR A 148 4.50 0.10 -10.04
N VAL A 149 3.84 -0.16 -8.91
CA VAL A 149 2.64 0.56 -8.44
C VAL A 149 2.94 1.13 -7.05
N VAL A 150 2.65 2.39 -6.80
CA VAL A 150 2.92 3.03 -5.52
C VAL A 150 1.68 3.73 -4.99
N LEU A 151 1.31 3.42 -3.75
CA LEU A 151 0.33 4.13 -2.96
C LEU A 151 1.07 5.07 -1.99
N THR A 152 0.87 6.37 -2.13
CA THR A 152 1.62 7.37 -1.36
C THR A 152 0.76 8.58 -0.99
N GLY A 153 1.25 9.41 -0.09
CA GLY A 153 0.60 10.68 0.29
C GLY A 153 0.74 11.77 -0.77
N PRO A 154 0.21 12.98 -0.51
CA PRO A 154 0.11 14.07 -1.50
C PRO A 154 1.44 14.54 -2.07
N SER A 155 2.53 14.35 -1.34
CA SER A 155 3.87 14.79 -1.74
C SER A 155 4.54 13.94 -2.82
N GLY A 156 3.91 12.93 -3.29
CA GLY A 156 4.10 11.94 -4.38
C GLY A 156 5.42 11.95 -5.11
N GLY A 157 6.35 12.52 -5.19
CA GLY A 157 7.60 12.60 -5.96
C GLY A 157 8.34 11.29 -6.25
N VAL A 158 7.60 10.21 -6.49
CA VAL A 158 8.12 8.86 -6.68
C VAL A 158 8.02 8.47 -8.16
N ALA A 159 9.11 7.97 -8.72
CA ALA A 159 9.12 7.46 -10.09
C ALA A 159 8.67 6.00 -10.11
N ALA A 160 7.43 5.74 -10.54
CA ALA A 160 6.83 4.43 -10.73
C ALA A 160 5.98 4.42 -12.01
N ASP A 161 5.59 3.25 -12.49
CA ASP A 161 4.69 3.13 -13.64
C ASP A 161 3.31 3.68 -13.30
N HIS A 162 2.84 3.41 -12.07
CA HIS A 162 1.58 3.95 -11.53
C HIS A 162 1.80 4.56 -10.16
N VAL A 163 1.31 5.79 -9.97
CA VAL A 163 1.33 6.50 -8.68
C VAL A 163 -0.09 6.84 -8.28
N LEU A 164 -0.56 6.27 -7.18
CA LEU A 164 -1.90 6.46 -6.64
C LEU A 164 -1.82 7.28 -5.36
N LEU A 165 -2.50 8.42 -5.33
CA LEU A 165 -2.33 9.42 -4.28
C LEU A 165 -3.44 9.35 -3.23
N ALA A 166 -3.07 9.16 -1.98
CA ALA A 166 -3.95 9.46 -0.85
C ALA A 166 -3.87 10.97 -0.55
N ARG A 167 -4.86 11.74 -0.98
CA ARG A 167 -4.90 13.20 -0.82
C ARG A 167 -5.40 13.60 0.56
N ALA A 168 -4.67 13.17 1.60
CA ALA A 168 -4.92 13.52 2.99
C ALA A 168 -3.61 13.90 3.68
N GLU A 169 -3.64 15.00 4.45
CA GLU A 169 -2.49 15.40 5.28
C GLU A 169 -2.41 14.56 6.57
N ASP A 170 -3.55 14.14 7.10
CA ASP A 170 -3.60 13.24 8.25
C ASP A 170 -3.13 11.83 7.83
N PRO A 171 -2.08 11.28 8.48
CA PRO A 171 -1.52 9.99 8.11
C PRO A 171 -2.49 8.82 8.34
N LEU A 172 -3.42 8.92 9.28
CA LEU A 172 -4.42 7.88 9.52
C LEU A 172 -5.47 7.88 8.41
N ILE A 173 -5.93 9.05 7.99
CA ILE A 173 -6.85 9.18 6.84
C ILE A 173 -6.15 8.74 5.55
N ALA A 174 -4.89 9.12 5.35
CA ALA A 174 -4.11 8.66 4.19
C ALA A 174 -4.02 7.13 4.15
N ARG A 175 -3.80 6.48 5.29
CA ARG A 175 -3.79 5.02 5.39
C ARG A 175 -5.16 4.39 5.08
N GLU A 176 -6.25 4.96 5.56
CA GLU A 176 -7.62 4.52 5.22
C GLU A 176 -7.87 4.58 3.69
N LEU A 177 -7.35 5.62 3.03
CA LEU A 177 -7.42 5.76 1.59
C LEU A 177 -6.55 4.74 0.86
N HIS A 178 -5.36 4.41 1.37
CA HIS A 178 -4.55 3.32 0.81
C HIS A 178 -5.30 1.99 0.89
N VAL A 179 -5.93 1.68 2.04
CA VAL A 179 -6.76 0.48 2.21
C VAL A 179 -7.87 0.44 1.16
N THR A 180 -8.62 1.51 1.02
CA THR A 180 -9.67 1.63 0.00
C THR A 180 -9.12 1.42 -1.40
N THR A 181 -7.98 2.04 -1.72
CA THR A 181 -7.37 1.97 -3.05
C THR A 181 -6.92 0.56 -3.42
N TYR A 182 -6.25 -0.18 -2.51
CA TYR A 182 -5.84 -1.53 -2.88
C TYR A 182 -7.01 -2.54 -2.91
N HIS A 183 -8.10 -2.31 -2.18
CA HIS A 183 -9.33 -3.08 -2.37
C HIS A 183 -9.94 -2.82 -3.76
N LEU A 184 -10.00 -1.57 -4.21
CA LEU A 184 -10.43 -1.23 -5.57
C LEU A 184 -9.52 -1.87 -6.63
N LEU A 185 -8.20 -1.85 -6.44
CA LEU A 185 -7.27 -2.54 -7.34
C LEU A 185 -7.56 -4.04 -7.38
N TRP A 186 -7.80 -4.68 -6.23
CA TRP A 186 -8.14 -6.10 -6.14
C TRP A 186 -9.42 -6.42 -6.93
N GLU A 187 -10.49 -5.65 -6.72
CA GLU A 187 -11.75 -5.83 -7.43
C GLU A 187 -11.58 -5.70 -8.96
N LEU A 188 -10.94 -4.61 -9.39
CA LEU A 188 -10.73 -4.34 -10.81
C LEU A 188 -9.80 -5.35 -11.49
N VAL A 189 -8.75 -5.82 -10.80
CA VAL A 189 -7.88 -6.90 -11.29
C VAL A 189 -8.69 -8.14 -11.61
N HIS A 190 -9.62 -8.54 -10.71
CA HIS A 190 -10.49 -9.70 -10.96
C HIS A 190 -11.45 -9.46 -12.13
N VAL A 191 -12.02 -8.26 -12.27
CA VAL A 191 -12.85 -7.90 -13.42
C VAL A 191 -12.07 -8.06 -14.73
N PHE A 192 -10.84 -7.57 -14.80
CA PHE A 192 -10.02 -7.69 -16.02
C PHE A 192 -9.56 -9.12 -16.29
N LEU A 193 -9.28 -9.94 -15.26
CA LEU A 193 -8.93 -11.34 -15.44
C LEU A 193 -10.10 -12.20 -15.90
N GLU A 194 -11.34 -11.84 -15.54
CA GLU A 194 -12.55 -12.56 -15.96
C GLU A 194 -12.98 -12.16 -17.39
N ALA A 195 -12.57 -10.98 -17.86
CA ALA A 195 -12.86 -10.49 -19.19
C ALA A 195 -11.82 -10.91 -20.25
N SER A 196 -10.73 -11.57 -19.86
CA SER A 196 -9.62 -12.00 -20.73
C SER A 196 -9.74 -13.46 -21.11
#